data_0d122cca44fec5bfc8e404d7714c165d
#
_entry.id   0d122cca44fec5bfc8e404d7714c165d
#
_cell.length_a   1.000
_cell.length_b   1.000
_cell.length_c   1.000
_cell.angle_alpha   90.00
_cell.angle_beta   90.00
_cell.angle_gamma   90.00
#
_symmetry.space_group_name_H-M   'P 1'
#
loop_
_entity.id
_entity.type
_entity.pdbx_description
1 polymer ?
#
loop_
_entity_poly.entity_id
_entity_poly.type
_entity_poly.pdbx_seq_one_letter_code
_entity_poly.pdbx_strand_id
1 'polypeptide(L)'
;IRKRIGFAGLLMSDDLDMKALQYALNGGLAERAEAALAAGCDLVLQCSGHLSDMLTVAKGCRTLDGLPLVRARAVESFAKRPPREFDAEAGWARFRELVG
;
A
#
# COMPACT_ATOMS: atom_id res chain seq x y z
N ILE A 1 -6.13 -6.56 -10.57
CA ILE A 1 -6.74 -6.62 -9.24
C ILE A 1 -8.18 -6.09 -9.32
N ARG A 2 -8.41 -4.84 -9.74
CA ARG A 2 -9.74 -4.21 -9.73
C ARG A 2 -10.77 -4.97 -10.54
N LYS A 3 -10.48 -5.25 -11.84
CA LYS A 3 -11.44 -5.85 -12.76
C LYS A 3 -11.51 -7.38 -12.66
N ARG A 4 -10.37 -8.07 -12.60
CA ARG A 4 -10.33 -9.55 -12.64
C ARG A 4 -10.60 -10.21 -11.31
N ILE A 5 -10.10 -9.61 -10.20
CA ILE A 5 -10.29 -10.10 -8.83
C ILE A 5 -11.52 -9.43 -8.19
N GLY A 6 -11.88 -8.23 -8.62
CA GLY A 6 -13.00 -7.47 -8.06
C GLY A 6 -12.71 -6.82 -6.72
N PHE A 7 -11.42 -6.64 -6.36
CA PHE A 7 -11.07 -6.01 -5.09
C PHE A 7 -11.49 -4.55 -5.06
N ALA A 8 -12.39 -4.20 -4.15
CA ALA A 8 -12.99 -2.86 -4.06
C ALA A 8 -12.40 -2.00 -2.92
N GLY A 9 -11.57 -2.56 -2.04
CA GLY A 9 -10.96 -1.87 -0.91
C GLY A 9 -9.80 -0.95 -1.27
N LEU A 10 -9.17 -0.34 -0.26
CA LEU A 10 -7.97 0.48 -0.42
C LEU A 10 -6.82 -0.37 -0.96
N LEU A 11 -6.25 0.04 -2.10
CA LEU A 11 -5.14 -0.63 -2.74
C LEU A 11 -3.90 0.27 -2.68
N MET A 12 -2.84 -0.21 -2.07
CA MET A 12 -1.55 0.44 -2.00
C MET A 12 -0.54 -0.32 -2.85
N SER A 13 0.35 0.40 -3.53
CA SER A 13 1.46 -0.24 -4.24
C SER A 13 2.45 -0.86 -3.25
N ASP A 14 3.32 -1.75 -3.75
CA ASP A 14 4.58 -2.03 -3.09
C ASP A 14 5.53 -0.83 -3.23
N ASP A 15 6.73 -0.90 -2.64
CA ASP A 15 7.71 0.17 -2.70
C ASP A 15 8.05 0.55 -4.14
N LEU A 16 7.90 1.84 -4.46
CA LEU A 16 8.19 2.35 -5.82
C LEU A 16 9.66 2.28 -6.20
N ASP A 17 10.58 2.15 -5.23
CA ASP A 17 12.01 2.07 -5.48
C ASP A 17 12.51 0.65 -5.77
N MET A 18 11.64 -0.32 -5.85
CA MET A 18 12.00 -1.70 -6.19
C MET A 18 12.65 -1.78 -7.57
N LYS A 19 13.77 -2.51 -7.65
CA LYS A 19 14.51 -2.73 -8.90
C LYS A 19 13.64 -3.31 -10.02
N ALA A 20 12.69 -4.17 -9.67
CA ALA A 20 11.75 -4.74 -10.63
C ALA A 20 10.97 -3.67 -11.42
N LEU A 21 10.59 -2.57 -10.78
CA LEU A 21 9.91 -1.45 -11.44
C LEU A 21 10.84 -0.64 -12.33
N GLN A 22 12.14 -0.59 -12.05
CA GLN A 22 13.13 0.09 -12.88
C GLN A 22 13.23 -0.54 -14.28
N TYR A 23 13.04 -1.85 -14.38
CA TYR A 23 13.07 -2.56 -15.66
C TYR A 23 11.72 -2.56 -16.38
N ALA A 24 10.62 -2.47 -15.63
CA ALA A 24 9.27 -2.55 -16.17
C ALA A 24 8.70 -1.21 -16.62
N LEU A 25 9.15 -0.11 -16.01
CA LEU A 25 8.65 1.24 -16.26
C LEU A 25 9.81 2.15 -16.63
N ASN A 26 9.73 2.76 -17.81
CA ASN A 26 10.64 3.83 -18.20
C ASN A 26 10.29 5.08 -17.38
N GLY A 27 11.25 5.63 -16.64
CA GLY A 27 11.05 6.86 -15.89
C GLY A 27 11.51 6.78 -14.43
N GLY A 28 11.45 7.93 -13.76
CA GLY A 28 11.83 8.10 -12.37
C GLY A 28 10.68 7.76 -11.39
N LEU A 29 10.86 8.16 -10.13
CA LEU A 29 9.90 7.88 -9.06
C LEU A 29 8.54 8.56 -9.28
N ALA A 30 8.52 9.76 -9.88
CA ALA A 30 7.26 10.45 -10.17
C ALA A 30 6.43 9.70 -11.21
N GLU A 31 7.05 9.25 -12.29
CA GLU A 31 6.39 8.48 -13.36
C GLU A 31 5.91 7.12 -12.87
N ARG A 32 6.66 6.49 -11.96
CA ARG A 32 6.24 5.22 -11.33
C ARG A 32 5.02 5.43 -10.43
N ALA A 33 4.99 6.52 -9.66
CA ALA A 33 3.84 6.88 -8.83
C ALA A 33 2.58 7.09 -9.69
N GLU A 34 2.70 7.88 -10.76
CA GLU A 34 1.62 8.13 -11.69
C GLU A 34 1.11 6.84 -12.34
N ALA A 35 2.01 5.98 -12.80
CA ALA A 35 1.66 4.70 -13.40
C ALA A 35 0.94 3.75 -12.42
N ALA A 36 1.39 3.68 -11.17
CA ALA A 36 0.74 2.86 -10.14
C ALA A 36 -0.69 3.35 -9.85
N LEU A 37 -0.88 4.66 -9.71
CA LEU A 37 -2.20 5.26 -9.51
C LEU A 37 -3.11 5.06 -10.73
N ALA A 38 -2.58 5.22 -11.94
CA ALA A 38 -3.33 4.96 -13.18
C ALA A 38 -3.73 3.48 -13.32
N ALA A 39 -2.90 2.55 -12.84
CA ALA A 39 -3.19 1.12 -12.81
C ALA A 39 -4.27 0.71 -11.81
N GLY A 40 -4.70 1.62 -10.92
CA GLY A 40 -5.79 1.39 -9.98
C GLY A 40 -5.39 1.35 -8.50
N CYS A 41 -4.14 1.65 -8.16
CA CYS A 41 -3.76 1.91 -6.78
C CYS A 41 -4.42 3.21 -6.29
N ASP A 42 -4.80 3.25 -5.02
CA ASP A 42 -5.30 4.45 -4.34
C ASP A 42 -4.15 5.22 -3.68
N LEU A 43 -3.15 4.49 -3.21
CA LEU A 43 -1.95 4.99 -2.54
C LEU A 43 -0.69 4.37 -3.16
N VAL A 44 0.42 5.08 -3.03
CA VAL A 44 1.74 4.58 -3.38
C VAL A 44 2.65 4.57 -2.15
N LEU A 45 3.59 3.64 -2.13
CA LEU A 45 4.53 3.46 -1.03
C LEU A 45 5.95 3.85 -1.48
N GLN A 46 6.65 4.61 -0.63
CA GLN A 46 8.05 4.97 -0.81
C GLN A 46 8.82 4.70 0.48
N CYS A 47 9.82 3.83 0.43
CA CYS A 47 10.49 3.30 1.62
C CYS A 47 11.93 3.80 1.83
N SER A 48 12.52 4.56 0.89
CA SER A 48 13.92 4.99 0.99
C SER A 48 14.23 5.86 2.23
N GLY A 49 13.24 6.57 2.75
CA GLY A 49 13.43 7.53 3.84
C GLY A 49 14.12 8.83 3.42
N HIS A 50 14.50 9.00 2.15
CA HIS A 50 15.11 10.22 1.63
C HIS A 50 14.04 11.25 1.26
N LEU A 51 14.13 12.45 1.82
CA LEU A 51 13.17 13.53 1.56
C LEU A 51 13.10 13.90 0.08
N SER A 52 14.22 13.88 -0.64
CA SER A 52 14.28 14.15 -2.08
C SER A 52 13.42 13.19 -2.89
N ASP A 53 13.43 11.90 -2.53
CA ASP A 53 12.65 10.87 -3.20
C ASP A 53 11.15 11.04 -2.88
N MET A 54 10.82 11.33 -1.63
CA MET A 54 9.43 11.61 -1.21
C MET A 54 8.85 12.80 -1.96
N LEU A 55 9.62 13.89 -2.11
CA LEU A 55 9.21 15.06 -2.87
C LEU A 55 9.03 14.73 -4.37
N THR A 56 9.87 13.85 -4.92
CA THR A 56 9.77 13.41 -6.31
C THR A 56 8.51 12.54 -6.51
N VAL A 57 8.25 11.59 -5.63
CA VAL A 57 7.03 10.77 -5.66
C VAL A 57 5.78 11.65 -5.56
N ALA A 58 5.78 12.63 -4.66
CA ALA A 58 4.64 13.54 -4.47
C ALA A 58 4.27 14.31 -5.75
N LYS A 59 5.23 14.62 -6.61
CA LYS A 59 4.96 15.25 -7.93
C LYS A 59 4.16 14.36 -8.88
N GLY A 60 4.31 13.03 -8.77
CA GLY A 60 3.55 12.06 -9.55
C GLY A 60 2.21 11.68 -8.91
N CYS A 61 1.92 12.17 -7.72
CA CYS A 61 0.69 11.88 -7.00
C CYS A 61 -0.36 12.97 -7.26
N ARG A 62 -1.61 12.53 -7.35
CA ARG A 62 -2.78 13.40 -7.32
C ARG A 62 -3.31 13.55 -5.89
N THR A 63 -4.11 14.57 -5.66
CA THR A 63 -4.83 14.75 -4.39
C THR A 63 -5.68 13.51 -4.06
N LEU A 64 -5.66 13.10 -2.81
CA LEU A 64 -6.50 12.01 -2.32
C LEU A 64 -7.93 12.52 -2.16
N ASP A 65 -8.77 12.22 -3.13
CA ASP A 65 -10.18 12.60 -3.18
C ASP A 65 -11.05 11.45 -3.71
N GLY A 66 -12.37 11.70 -3.86
CA GLY A 66 -13.30 10.75 -4.45
C GLY A 66 -13.27 9.37 -3.80
N LEU A 67 -13.33 8.33 -4.61
CA LEU A 67 -13.38 6.94 -4.16
C LEU A 67 -12.13 6.48 -3.39
N PRO A 68 -10.89 6.85 -3.77
CA PRO A 68 -9.70 6.60 -2.96
C PRO A 68 -9.81 7.15 -1.53
N LEU A 69 -10.31 8.36 -1.36
CA LEU A 69 -10.53 8.96 -0.04
C LEU A 69 -11.58 8.18 0.78
N VAL A 70 -12.68 7.77 0.16
CA VAL A 70 -13.70 6.94 0.82
C VAL A 70 -13.10 5.63 1.34
N ARG A 71 -12.28 4.98 0.53
CA ARG A 71 -11.57 3.74 0.91
C ARG A 71 -10.58 3.97 2.05
N ALA A 72 -9.81 5.07 2.00
CA ALA A 72 -8.87 5.42 3.05
C ALA A 72 -9.57 5.66 4.40
N ARG A 73 -10.69 6.40 4.39
CA ARG A 73 -11.52 6.63 5.59
C ARG A 73 -12.12 5.34 6.16
N ALA A 74 -12.50 4.40 5.30
CA ALA A 74 -12.99 3.10 5.75
C ALA A 74 -11.89 2.32 6.50
N VAL A 75 -10.65 2.34 6.01
CA VAL A 75 -9.50 1.72 6.69
C VAL A 75 -9.21 2.42 8.02
N GLU A 76 -9.21 3.75 8.07
CA GLU A 76 -9.06 4.50 9.33
C GLU A 76 -10.12 4.12 10.37
N SER A 77 -11.37 4.04 9.95
CA SER A 77 -12.48 3.64 10.84
C SER A 77 -12.30 2.22 11.35
N PHE A 78 -11.80 1.31 10.50
CA PHE A 78 -11.49 -0.05 10.91
C PHE A 78 -10.34 -0.09 11.92
N ALA A 79 -9.27 0.67 11.68
CA ALA A 79 -8.08 0.72 12.54
C ALA A 79 -8.39 1.31 13.94
N LYS A 80 -9.43 2.14 14.07
CA LYS A 80 -9.89 2.69 15.36
C LYS A 80 -10.69 1.71 16.20
N ARG A 81 -11.06 0.55 15.66
CA ARG A 81 -11.77 -0.48 16.44
C ARG A 81 -10.83 -1.08 17.48
N PRO A 82 -11.30 -1.35 18.69
CA PRO A 82 -10.48 -2.03 19.68
C PRO A 82 -10.04 -3.41 19.14
N PRO A 83 -8.78 -3.83 19.39
CA PRO A 83 -8.32 -5.15 19.02
C PRO A 83 -9.17 -6.20 19.76
N ARG A 84 -9.33 -7.37 19.14
CA ARG A 84 -9.93 -8.53 19.82
C ARG A 84 -8.95 -8.99 20.90
N GLU A 85 -9.50 -9.54 21.98
CA GLU A 85 -8.68 -10.26 22.95
C GLU A 85 -7.87 -11.35 22.22
N PHE A 86 -6.59 -11.37 22.49
CA PHE A 86 -5.66 -12.33 21.89
C PHE A 86 -4.73 -12.87 22.98
N ASP A 87 -4.77 -14.18 23.19
CA ASP A 87 -3.82 -14.88 24.04
C ASP A 87 -2.52 -15.13 23.24
N ALA A 88 -1.52 -14.31 23.52
CA ALA A 88 -0.24 -14.38 22.83
C ALA A 88 0.54 -15.67 23.14
N GLU A 89 0.39 -16.22 24.37
CA GLU A 89 1.07 -17.44 24.78
C GLU A 89 0.48 -18.66 24.05
N ALA A 90 -0.82 -18.79 24.03
CA ALA A 90 -1.52 -19.81 23.26
C ALA A 90 -1.25 -19.66 21.75
N GLY A 91 -1.21 -18.43 21.25
CA GLY A 91 -0.84 -18.12 19.86
C GLY A 91 0.57 -18.59 19.50
N TRP A 92 1.56 -18.34 20.36
CA TRP A 92 2.92 -18.83 20.20
C TRP A 92 3.02 -20.36 20.26
N ALA A 93 2.33 -20.98 21.17
CA ALA A 93 2.29 -22.45 21.27
C ALA A 93 1.78 -23.05 19.95
N ARG A 94 0.66 -22.53 19.45
CA ARG A 94 0.07 -22.98 18.19
C ARG A 94 0.98 -22.74 16.98
N PHE A 95 1.65 -21.58 16.92
CA PHE A 95 2.62 -21.31 15.85
C PHE A 95 3.74 -22.33 15.84
N ARG A 96 4.34 -22.66 17.01
CA ARG A 96 5.42 -23.65 17.12
C ARG A 96 4.99 -25.04 16.70
N GLU A 97 3.78 -25.45 16.99
CA GLU A 97 3.21 -26.73 16.53
C GLU A 97 3.13 -26.80 15.00
N LEU A 98 2.77 -25.66 14.34
CA LEU A 98 2.58 -25.60 12.88
C LEU A 98 3.88 -25.54 12.09
N VAL A 99 4.91 -24.91 12.65
CA VAL A 99 6.21 -24.75 11.95
C VAL A 99 7.27 -25.76 12.39
N GLY A 100 6.95 -26.60 13.34
CA GLY A 100 7.85 -27.68 13.81
C GLY A 100 8.93 -27.21 14.72
#